data_11d2d49332c792ea19da2ed946d17de6
#
_entry.id   11d2d49332c792ea19da2ed946d17de6
#
_cell.length_a   1.000
_cell.length_b   1.000
_cell.length_c   1.000
_cell.angle_alpha   90.00
_cell.angle_beta   90.00
_cell.angle_gamma   90.00
#
_symmetry.space_group_name_H-M   'P 1'
#
loop_
_entity.id
_entity.type
_entity.pdbx_description
1 polymer ?
#
loop_
_entity_poly.entity_id
_entity_poly.type
_entity_poly.pdbx_seq_one_letter_code
_entity_poly.pdbx_strand_id
1 'polypeptide(L)'
;MHQVPGYSPGPGVSHVSSAAGYIGQPTSIIDFGCGTGDAAQAFISLGHDVFAVDISRNGLRYDFGDRFIKSSLHELSDAVPGAEWGFCCDVMEHLPTEWVPVALGKMAGKVINCYFSISGVPDSWGPRIGETLHLTIKPAAWWLAVIGVHFRDVRLLHDSGPVYEILAIGATRGN
;
A
#
# COMPACT_ATOMS: atom_id res chain seq x y z
N MET A 1 4.86 3.40 -16.06
CA MET A 1 3.52 2.83 -16.21
C MET A 1 2.44 3.90 -16.41
N HIS A 2 2.40 4.97 -15.61
CA HIS A 2 1.37 6.01 -15.68
C HIS A 2 1.25 6.78 -17.02
N GLN A 3 2.20 6.60 -17.93
CA GLN A 3 2.16 7.19 -19.28
C GLN A 3 1.65 6.25 -20.37
N VAL A 4 1.27 5.02 -20.03
CA VAL A 4 0.70 4.08 -20.99
C VAL A 4 -0.77 4.46 -21.26
N PRO A 5 -1.16 4.77 -22.52
CA PRO A 5 -2.52 5.11 -22.83
C PRO A 5 -3.50 4.01 -22.39
N GLY A 6 -4.56 4.39 -21.67
CA GLY A 6 -5.56 3.47 -21.13
C GLY A 6 -5.20 2.82 -19.80
N TYR A 7 -4.02 3.09 -19.20
CA TYR A 7 -3.76 2.74 -17.80
C TYR A 7 -4.64 3.61 -16.90
N SER A 8 -5.52 2.97 -16.15
CA SER A 8 -6.35 3.67 -15.16
C SER A 8 -5.50 3.92 -13.92
N PRO A 9 -5.18 5.17 -13.61
CA PRO A 9 -4.40 5.48 -12.42
C PRO A 9 -5.30 5.39 -11.19
N GLY A 10 -4.75 4.86 -10.11
CA GLY A 10 -5.34 4.91 -8.80
C GLY A 10 -6.33 3.79 -8.43
N PRO A 11 -5.99 2.48 -8.65
CA PRO A 11 -6.83 1.40 -8.10
C PRO A 11 -7.06 1.56 -6.60
N GLY A 12 -6.09 2.10 -5.86
CA GLY A 12 -6.21 2.37 -4.44
C GLY A 12 -7.39 3.27 -4.05
N VAL A 13 -7.80 4.23 -4.89
CA VAL A 13 -8.90 5.14 -4.55
C VAL A 13 -10.23 4.41 -4.33
N SER A 14 -10.47 3.30 -5.02
CA SER A 14 -11.68 2.49 -4.86
C SER A 14 -11.78 1.83 -3.47
N HIS A 15 -10.65 1.66 -2.79
CA HIS A 15 -10.56 1.05 -1.46
C HIS A 15 -10.58 2.07 -0.31
N VAL A 16 -10.51 3.38 -0.61
CA VAL A 16 -10.50 4.44 0.43
C VAL A 16 -11.75 4.37 1.29
N SER A 17 -12.93 4.18 0.70
CA SER A 17 -14.18 4.10 1.46
C SER A 17 -14.22 2.89 2.41
N SER A 18 -13.72 1.74 1.96
CA SER A 18 -13.61 0.54 2.80
C SER A 18 -12.61 0.76 3.94
N ALA A 19 -11.41 1.25 3.63
CA ALA A 19 -10.38 1.56 4.62
C ALA A 19 -10.86 2.60 5.65
N ALA A 20 -11.50 3.68 5.21
CA ALA A 20 -12.00 4.75 6.08
C ALA A 20 -13.00 4.24 7.13
N GLY A 21 -13.78 3.19 6.82
CA GLY A 21 -14.68 2.54 7.77
C GLY A 21 -13.95 1.91 8.96
N TYR A 22 -12.71 1.46 8.78
CA TYR A 22 -11.85 0.91 9.83
C TYR A 22 -10.98 1.98 10.50
N ILE A 23 -10.52 2.96 9.75
CA ILE A 23 -9.68 4.07 10.23
C ILE A 23 -10.49 4.98 11.16
N GLY A 24 -11.74 5.27 10.79
CA GLY A 24 -12.66 6.07 11.61
C GLY A 24 -12.35 7.57 11.58
N GLN A 25 -12.07 8.15 12.77
CA GLN A 25 -11.86 9.60 12.92
C GLN A 25 -10.55 10.06 12.23
N PRO A 26 -10.43 11.36 11.86
CA PRO A 26 -9.21 11.93 11.30
C PRO A 26 -7.96 11.58 12.12
N THR A 27 -6.95 11.08 11.43
CA THR A 27 -5.70 10.59 12.01
C THR A 27 -4.55 10.71 11.00
N SER A 28 -3.33 10.32 11.37
CA SER A 28 -2.19 10.27 10.46
C SER A 28 -2.19 8.99 9.64
N ILE A 29 -1.96 9.13 8.33
CA ILE A 29 -1.91 8.02 7.36
C ILE A 29 -0.65 8.11 6.51
N ILE A 30 -0.03 6.98 6.22
CA ILE A 30 0.97 6.84 5.15
C ILE A 30 0.35 6.04 4.01
N ASP A 31 0.26 6.65 2.82
CA ASP A 31 -0.11 5.96 1.58
C ASP A 31 1.17 5.38 0.96
N PHE A 32 1.38 4.08 1.17
CA PHE A 32 2.53 3.33 0.70
C PHE A 32 2.34 2.86 -0.74
N GLY A 33 3.14 3.37 -1.66
CA GLY A 33 2.97 3.15 -3.09
C GLY A 33 1.83 3.99 -3.66
N CYS A 34 1.82 5.28 -3.33
CA CYS A 34 0.72 6.20 -3.63
C CYS A 34 0.43 6.40 -5.13
N GLY A 35 1.35 6.00 -6.02
CA GLY A 35 1.19 6.08 -7.47
C GLY A 35 0.81 7.49 -7.95
N THR A 36 -0.46 7.67 -8.35
CA THR A 36 -0.98 8.98 -8.80
C THR A 36 -1.34 9.92 -7.65
N GLY A 37 -1.39 9.44 -6.42
CA GLY A 37 -1.79 10.19 -5.24
C GLY A 37 -3.31 10.35 -5.08
N ASP A 38 -4.12 9.67 -5.91
CA ASP A 38 -5.58 9.80 -5.85
C ASP A 38 -6.13 9.33 -4.49
N ALA A 39 -5.60 8.24 -3.91
CA ALA A 39 -6.00 7.74 -2.60
C ALA A 39 -5.55 8.69 -1.47
N ALA A 40 -4.29 9.14 -1.50
CA ALA A 40 -3.78 10.14 -0.55
C ALA A 40 -4.64 11.40 -0.55
N GLN A 41 -4.99 11.93 -1.74
CA GLN A 41 -5.85 13.11 -1.86
C GLN A 41 -7.26 12.88 -1.32
N ALA A 42 -7.81 11.66 -1.52
CA ALA A 42 -9.11 11.31 -0.98
C ALA A 42 -9.09 11.28 0.56
N PHE A 43 -8.07 10.71 1.19
CA PHE A 43 -7.89 10.73 2.65
C PHE A 43 -7.72 12.15 3.20
N ILE A 44 -6.96 13.02 2.50
CA ILE A 44 -6.86 14.45 2.86
C ILE A 44 -8.24 15.10 2.85
N SER A 45 -9.05 14.81 1.84
CA SER A 45 -10.42 15.36 1.73
C SER A 45 -11.35 14.87 2.85
N LEU A 46 -11.04 13.72 3.47
CA LEU A 46 -11.72 13.21 4.66
C LEU A 46 -11.16 13.78 5.98
N GLY A 47 -10.17 14.67 5.92
CA GLY A 47 -9.58 15.36 7.07
C GLY A 47 -8.40 14.65 7.71
N HIS A 48 -7.86 13.59 7.09
CA HIS A 48 -6.66 12.90 7.59
C HIS A 48 -5.39 13.68 7.28
N ASP A 49 -4.36 13.49 8.13
CA ASP A 49 -3.00 13.97 7.90
C ASP A 49 -2.21 12.91 7.12
N VAL A 50 -1.90 13.15 5.84
CA VAL A 50 -1.42 12.12 4.94
C VAL A 50 0.00 12.40 4.45
N PHE A 51 0.86 11.37 4.49
CA PHE A 51 2.13 11.29 3.78
C PHE A 51 2.00 10.31 2.62
N ALA A 52 2.45 10.73 1.45
CA ALA A 52 2.46 9.92 0.23
C ALA A 52 3.88 9.38 -0.03
N VAL A 53 4.03 8.06 -0.16
CA VAL A 53 5.32 7.41 -0.38
C VAL A 53 5.28 6.62 -1.67
N ASP A 54 6.24 6.86 -2.57
CA ASP A 54 6.38 6.10 -3.83
C ASP A 54 7.83 6.11 -4.31
N ILE A 55 8.20 5.14 -5.15
CA ILE A 55 9.52 5.09 -5.80
C ILE A 55 9.69 6.18 -6.86
N SER A 56 8.59 6.76 -7.35
CA SER A 56 8.58 7.73 -8.43
C SER A 56 7.59 8.87 -8.19
N ARG A 57 8.04 10.10 -8.41
CA ARG A 57 7.17 11.29 -8.42
C ARG A 57 6.44 11.48 -9.77
N ASN A 58 6.85 10.78 -10.81
CA ASN A 58 6.40 11.03 -12.19
C ASN A 58 4.91 10.74 -12.43
N GLY A 59 4.29 9.91 -11.58
CA GLY A 59 2.87 9.56 -11.69
C GLY A 59 1.94 10.51 -10.97
N LEU A 60 2.44 11.36 -10.07
CA LEU A 60 1.62 12.22 -9.22
C LEU A 60 0.76 13.19 -10.04
N ARG A 61 -0.50 13.29 -9.65
CA ARG A 61 -1.48 14.28 -10.17
C ARG A 61 -1.63 15.49 -9.26
N TYR A 62 -1.18 15.36 -8.00
CA TYR A 62 -1.33 16.37 -6.97
C TYR A 62 0.05 16.77 -6.45
N ASP A 63 0.18 18.00 -6.02
CA ASP A 63 1.38 18.47 -5.33
C ASP A 63 1.21 18.26 -3.81
N PHE A 64 1.96 17.32 -3.26
CA PHE A 64 2.01 17.05 -1.82
C PHE A 64 3.13 17.80 -1.11
N GLY A 65 3.94 18.59 -1.83
CA GLY A 65 5.09 19.29 -1.25
C GLY A 65 6.01 18.35 -0.46
N ASP A 66 6.31 18.71 0.78
CA ASP A 66 7.14 17.92 1.70
C ASP A 66 6.42 16.66 2.25
N ARG A 67 5.13 16.50 1.96
CA ARG A 67 4.35 15.31 2.32
C ARG A 67 4.53 14.17 1.32
N PHE A 68 5.21 14.39 0.19
CA PHE A 68 5.64 13.31 -0.70
C PHE A 68 7.07 12.93 -0.40
N ILE A 69 7.29 11.63 -0.10
CA ILE A 69 8.62 11.08 0.15
C ILE A 69 8.93 10.02 -0.89
N LYS A 70 9.97 10.29 -1.69
CA LYS A 70 10.44 9.31 -2.67
C LYS A 70 11.21 8.21 -1.96
N SER A 71 10.67 6.99 -1.96
CA SER A 71 11.27 5.83 -1.32
C SER A 71 10.75 4.52 -1.90
N SER A 72 11.57 3.47 -1.92
CA SER A 72 11.11 2.09 -2.08
C SER A 72 10.64 1.54 -0.73
N LEU A 73 9.76 0.52 -0.74
CA LEU A 73 9.24 -0.04 0.52
C LEU A 73 10.24 -0.95 1.22
N HIS A 74 11.10 -1.66 0.48
CA HIS A 74 12.12 -2.55 1.06
C HIS A 74 13.35 -1.78 1.58
N GLU A 75 13.57 -0.54 1.10
CA GLU A 75 14.59 0.39 1.56
C GLU A 75 13.93 1.68 2.06
N LEU A 76 12.90 1.54 2.90
CA LEU A 76 12.08 2.67 3.33
C LEU A 76 12.93 3.72 4.04
N SER A 77 12.88 4.95 3.51
CA SER A 77 13.66 6.08 4.00
C SER A 77 13.33 6.43 5.46
N ASP A 78 14.34 6.80 6.23
CA ASP A 78 14.15 7.32 7.58
C ASP A 78 13.36 8.63 7.63
N ALA A 79 13.34 9.38 6.52
CA ALA A 79 12.53 10.58 6.37
C ALA A 79 11.01 10.31 6.40
N VAL A 80 10.56 9.07 6.16
CA VAL A 80 9.16 8.70 6.33
C VAL A 80 8.80 8.75 7.81
N PRO A 81 7.86 9.60 8.23
CA PRO A 81 7.49 9.75 9.65
C PRO A 81 6.73 8.53 10.16
N GLY A 82 6.49 8.47 11.46
CA GLY A 82 5.53 7.54 12.03
C GLY A 82 4.10 8.02 11.81
N ALA A 83 3.15 7.09 11.64
CA ALA A 83 1.73 7.35 11.54
C ALA A 83 0.90 6.31 12.30
N GLU A 84 -0.37 6.61 12.54
CA GLU A 84 -1.32 5.67 13.14
C GLU A 84 -1.68 4.57 12.14
N TRP A 85 -1.87 4.93 10.88
CA TRP A 85 -2.31 4.02 9.84
C TRP A 85 -1.38 4.01 8.62
N GLY A 86 -1.24 2.83 8.04
CA GLY A 86 -0.76 2.62 6.69
C GLY A 86 -1.92 2.28 5.76
N PHE A 87 -1.80 2.71 4.52
CA PHE A 87 -2.66 2.28 3.42
C PHE A 87 -1.74 1.81 2.29
N CYS A 88 -1.95 0.58 1.80
CA CYS A 88 -1.09 -0.03 0.79
C CYS A 88 -1.94 -0.87 -0.16
N CYS A 89 -2.24 -0.33 -1.33
CA CYS A 89 -3.15 -0.96 -2.28
C CYS A 89 -2.52 -1.08 -3.66
N ASP A 90 -2.56 -2.29 -4.23
CA ASP A 90 -2.01 -2.62 -5.56
C ASP A 90 -0.50 -2.32 -5.63
N VAL A 91 0.24 -2.77 -4.62
CA VAL A 91 1.68 -2.51 -4.47
C VAL A 91 2.48 -3.75 -4.09
N MET A 92 2.03 -4.51 -3.08
CA MET A 92 2.83 -5.60 -2.50
C MET A 92 3.10 -6.73 -3.49
N GLU A 93 2.18 -7.01 -4.40
CA GLU A 93 2.31 -7.96 -5.50
C GLU A 93 3.37 -7.57 -6.53
N HIS A 94 3.72 -6.28 -6.61
CA HIS A 94 4.76 -5.78 -7.50
C HIS A 94 6.18 -5.97 -6.94
N LEU A 95 6.31 -6.30 -5.66
CA LEU A 95 7.61 -6.57 -5.06
C LEU A 95 8.08 -7.99 -5.39
N PRO A 96 9.39 -8.23 -5.62
CA PRO A 96 9.96 -9.57 -5.55
C PRO A 96 9.59 -10.27 -4.24
N THR A 97 9.30 -11.57 -4.30
CA THR A 97 8.81 -12.32 -3.13
C THR A 97 9.75 -12.22 -1.93
N GLU A 98 11.06 -12.23 -2.17
CA GLU A 98 12.09 -12.10 -1.14
C GLU A 98 12.14 -10.72 -0.47
N TRP A 99 11.60 -9.68 -1.10
CA TRP A 99 11.57 -8.32 -0.54
C TRP A 99 10.31 -8.06 0.30
N VAL A 100 9.26 -8.85 0.12
CA VAL A 100 7.99 -8.66 0.84
C VAL A 100 8.16 -8.66 2.36
N PRO A 101 8.85 -9.62 3.00
CA PRO A 101 9.03 -9.59 4.46
C PRO A 101 9.80 -8.36 4.94
N VAL A 102 10.82 -7.92 4.18
CA VAL A 102 11.62 -6.75 4.52
C VAL A 102 10.76 -5.47 4.44
N ALA A 103 9.98 -5.31 3.35
CA ALA A 103 9.07 -4.19 3.18
C ALA A 103 8.03 -4.12 4.31
N LEU A 104 7.40 -5.26 4.64
CA LEU A 104 6.44 -5.34 5.74
C LEU A 104 7.06 -4.95 7.09
N GLY A 105 8.29 -5.41 7.37
CA GLY A 105 9.01 -5.02 8.61
C GLY A 105 9.29 -3.52 8.66
N LYS A 106 9.71 -2.91 7.54
CA LYS A 106 9.94 -1.46 7.43
C LYS A 106 8.63 -0.67 7.61
N MET A 107 7.56 -1.10 6.97
CA MET A 107 6.23 -0.48 7.10
C MET A 107 5.72 -0.58 8.55
N ALA A 108 5.78 -1.76 9.17
CA ALA A 108 5.37 -1.96 10.57
C ALA A 108 6.19 -1.12 11.56
N GLY A 109 7.44 -0.78 11.23
CA GLY A 109 8.24 0.17 11.99
C GLY A 109 7.74 1.61 11.93
N LYS A 110 6.89 1.95 10.96
CA LYS A 110 6.39 3.32 10.73
C LYS A 110 4.92 3.49 11.11
N VAL A 111 4.11 2.43 11.12
CA VAL A 111 2.67 2.53 11.40
C VAL A 111 2.24 1.59 12.52
N ILE A 112 1.09 1.85 13.13
CA ILE A 112 0.49 0.98 14.15
C ILE A 112 -0.45 -0.02 13.48
N ASN A 113 -1.23 0.43 12.52
CA ASN A 113 -2.19 -0.38 11.80
C ASN A 113 -1.98 -0.22 10.29
N CYS A 114 -2.41 -1.18 9.49
CA CYS A 114 -2.31 -1.06 8.04
C CYS A 114 -3.50 -1.73 7.35
N TYR A 115 -4.01 -1.08 6.33
CA TYR A 115 -4.97 -1.65 5.38
C TYR A 115 -4.24 -2.01 4.09
N PHE A 116 -4.43 -3.24 3.63
CA PHE A 116 -3.87 -3.74 2.39
C PHE A 116 -4.97 -4.12 1.41
N SER A 117 -4.77 -3.82 0.13
CA SER A 117 -5.42 -4.47 -0.99
C SER A 117 -4.35 -5.06 -1.89
N ILE A 118 -4.39 -6.36 -2.15
CA ILE A 118 -3.32 -7.10 -2.81
C ILE A 118 -3.93 -7.95 -3.92
N SER A 119 -3.36 -7.87 -5.13
CA SER A 119 -3.78 -8.74 -6.23
C SER A 119 -3.22 -10.15 -6.08
N GLY A 120 -4.11 -11.15 -6.20
CA GLY A 120 -3.78 -12.57 -6.19
C GLY A 120 -3.62 -13.19 -7.58
N VAL A 121 -3.68 -12.37 -8.66
CA VAL A 121 -3.66 -12.83 -10.05
C VAL A 121 -2.59 -12.11 -10.87
N PRO A 122 -2.13 -12.71 -11.99
CA PRO A 122 -1.24 -12.03 -12.92
C PRO A 122 -1.83 -10.71 -13.41
N ASP A 123 -0.97 -9.72 -13.60
CA ASP A 123 -1.40 -8.44 -14.16
C ASP A 123 -1.76 -8.56 -15.66
N SER A 124 -2.62 -7.66 -16.12
CA SER A 124 -3.08 -7.59 -17.52
C SER A 124 -2.34 -6.54 -18.36
N TRP A 125 -1.53 -5.68 -17.72
CA TRP A 125 -0.82 -4.59 -18.37
C TRP A 125 0.62 -4.93 -18.75
N GLY A 126 1.32 -5.68 -17.90
CA GLY A 126 2.69 -6.09 -18.14
C GLY A 126 2.90 -6.74 -19.51
N PRO A 127 2.07 -7.71 -19.94
CA PRO A 127 2.18 -8.31 -21.27
C PRO A 127 2.10 -7.32 -22.42
N ARG A 128 1.40 -6.19 -22.27
CA ARG A 128 1.28 -5.14 -23.29
C ARG A 128 2.55 -4.33 -23.50
N ILE A 129 3.43 -4.34 -22.52
CA ILE A 129 4.70 -3.62 -22.54
C ILE A 129 5.92 -4.56 -22.48
N GLY A 130 5.69 -5.88 -22.55
CA GLY A 130 6.73 -6.91 -22.52
C GLY A 130 7.33 -7.15 -21.14
N GLU A 131 6.60 -6.80 -20.06
CA GLU A 131 7.05 -6.90 -18.67
C GLU A 131 6.14 -7.81 -17.84
N THR A 132 6.64 -8.30 -16.71
CA THR A 132 5.83 -8.92 -15.66
C THR A 132 5.78 -7.95 -14.48
N LEU A 133 4.58 -7.44 -14.17
CA LEU A 133 4.43 -6.42 -13.13
C LEU A 133 4.08 -7.04 -11.78
N HIS A 134 3.23 -8.09 -11.72
CA HIS A 134 2.95 -8.83 -10.50
C HIS A 134 4.01 -9.92 -10.30
N LEU A 135 5.00 -9.63 -9.47
CA LEU A 135 6.13 -10.51 -9.20
C LEU A 135 5.83 -11.52 -8.08
N THR A 136 4.91 -11.18 -7.19
CA THR A 136 4.52 -12.01 -6.04
C THR A 136 3.03 -12.34 -6.09
N ILE A 137 2.70 -13.44 -6.76
CA ILE A 137 1.34 -13.98 -6.80
C ILE A 137 1.26 -15.14 -5.82
N LYS A 138 0.57 -14.92 -4.70
CA LYS A 138 0.44 -15.89 -3.60
C LYS A 138 -1.02 -15.96 -3.12
N PRO A 139 -1.47 -17.08 -2.57
CA PRO A 139 -2.81 -17.19 -2.00
C PRO A 139 -2.95 -16.32 -0.74
N ALA A 140 -4.19 -15.95 -0.39
CA ALA A 140 -4.50 -15.14 0.79
C ALA A 140 -3.84 -15.67 2.07
N ALA A 141 -3.83 -17.00 2.28
CA ALA A 141 -3.21 -17.60 3.46
C ALA A 141 -1.70 -17.29 3.59
N TRP A 142 -0.98 -17.18 2.47
CA TRP A 142 0.43 -16.78 2.49
C TRP A 142 0.59 -15.32 2.92
N TRP A 143 -0.25 -14.42 2.38
CA TRP A 143 -0.24 -13.00 2.74
C TRP A 143 -0.58 -12.80 4.23
N LEU A 144 -1.61 -13.49 4.73
CA LEU A 144 -1.96 -13.45 6.16
C LEU A 144 -0.80 -13.92 7.04
N ALA A 145 -0.11 -14.98 6.65
CA ALA A 145 1.02 -15.51 7.42
C ALA A 145 2.21 -14.53 7.44
N VAL A 146 2.61 -13.95 6.30
CA VAL A 146 3.77 -13.06 6.24
C VAL A 146 3.48 -11.71 6.90
N ILE A 147 2.27 -11.16 6.78
CA ILE A 147 1.85 -9.93 7.46
C ILE A 147 1.77 -10.19 8.98
N GLY A 148 1.28 -11.36 9.40
CA GLY A 148 1.17 -11.78 10.81
C GLY A 148 2.48 -11.89 11.55
N VAL A 149 3.63 -11.92 10.87
CA VAL A 149 4.96 -11.78 11.52
C VAL A 149 5.15 -10.37 12.12
N HIS A 150 4.51 -9.36 11.53
CA HIS A 150 4.74 -7.96 11.84
C HIS A 150 3.57 -7.26 12.52
N PHE A 151 2.38 -7.89 12.56
CA PHE A 151 1.18 -7.33 13.20
C PHE A 151 0.51 -8.38 14.08
N ARG A 152 -0.06 -7.94 15.21
CA ARG A 152 -0.64 -8.84 16.24
C ARG A 152 -1.96 -9.48 15.83
N ASP A 153 -2.77 -8.74 15.06
CA ASP A 153 -4.07 -9.19 14.58
C ASP A 153 -4.16 -8.90 13.08
N VAL A 154 -4.34 -9.95 12.28
CA VAL A 154 -4.42 -9.85 10.82
C VAL A 154 -5.68 -10.56 10.35
N ARG A 155 -6.55 -9.82 9.68
CA ARG A 155 -7.87 -10.29 9.26
C ARG A 155 -8.02 -10.16 7.75
N LEU A 156 -8.47 -11.23 7.11
CA LEU A 156 -8.96 -11.19 5.75
C LEU A 156 -10.37 -10.59 5.78
N LEU A 157 -10.54 -9.40 5.21
CA LEU A 157 -11.82 -8.70 5.14
C LEU A 157 -12.65 -9.14 3.95
N HIS A 158 -11.95 -9.36 2.82
CA HIS A 158 -12.56 -9.74 1.56
C HIS A 158 -11.60 -10.61 0.75
N ASP A 159 -12.15 -11.65 0.13
CA ASP A 159 -11.49 -12.50 -0.86
C ASP A 159 -12.41 -12.65 -2.06
N SER A 160 -12.11 -11.91 -3.13
CA SER A 160 -12.85 -12.02 -4.40
C SER A 160 -12.23 -13.04 -5.34
N GLY A 161 -11.17 -13.76 -4.91
CA GLY A 161 -10.29 -14.58 -5.72
C GLY A 161 -9.17 -13.77 -6.38
N PRO A 162 -9.45 -12.71 -7.18
CA PRO A 162 -8.40 -11.88 -7.75
C PRO A 162 -7.81 -10.83 -6.80
N VAL A 163 -8.54 -10.41 -5.75
CA VAL A 163 -8.09 -9.36 -4.83
C VAL A 163 -8.37 -9.76 -3.38
N TYR A 164 -7.39 -9.53 -2.51
CA TYR A 164 -7.47 -9.72 -1.07
C TYR A 164 -7.45 -8.38 -0.35
N GLU A 165 -8.47 -8.08 0.44
CA GLU A 165 -8.45 -6.96 1.38
C GLU A 165 -8.10 -7.48 2.76
N ILE A 166 -7.05 -6.92 3.36
CA ILE A 166 -6.49 -7.40 4.63
C ILE A 166 -6.33 -6.21 5.58
N LEU A 167 -6.83 -6.40 6.81
CA LEU A 167 -6.64 -5.47 7.92
C LEU A 167 -5.57 -6.03 8.85
N ALA A 168 -4.55 -5.24 9.13
CA ALA A 168 -3.46 -5.56 10.03
C ALA A 168 -3.42 -4.54 11.19
N ILE A 169 -3.49 -5.02 12.42
CA ILE A 169 -3.65 -4.21 13.62
C ILE A 169 -2.51 -4.48 14.60
N GLY A 170 -2.00 -3.42 15.22
CA GLY A 170 -1.04 -3.49 16.30
C GLY A 170 0.32 -4.00 15.83
N ALA A 171 1.06 -3.19 15.06
CA ALA A 171 2.41 -3.51 14.60
C ALA A 171 3.31 -3.94 15.77
N THR A 172 4.00 -5.07 15.58
CA THR A 172 5.03 -5.53 16.49
C THR A 172 6.31 -4.78 16.18
N ARG A 173 6.57 -3.68 16.89
CA ARG A 173 7.86 -2.99 16.78
C ARG A 173 8.91 -3.94 17.32
N GLY A 174 9.86 -4.35 16.50
CA GLY A 174 11.01 -5.12 16.97
C GLY A 174 11.72 -4.33 18.08
N ASN A 175 12.01 -5.00 19.19
CA ASN A 175 12.89 -4.47 20.23
C ASN A 175 14.30 -4.29 19.67
#